data_90063ea1dcba7624d7bacde6a48b483d
#
_entry.id   90063ea1dcba7624d7bacde6a48b483d
#
_cell.length_a   1.000
_cell.length_b   1.000
_cell.length_c   1.000
_cell.angle_alpha   90.00
_cell.angle_beta   90.00
_cell.angle_gamma   90.00
#
_symmetry.space_group_name_H-M   'P 1'
#
loop_
_entity.id
_entity.type
_entity.pdbx_description
1 polymer ?
#
loop_
_entity_poly.entity_id
_entity_poly.type
_entity_poly.pdbx_seq_one_letter_code
_entity_poly.pdbx_strand_id
1 'polypeptide(L)'
;MSNSESTSINSSPLVSTEWLDTHLHDAHLKLIDASWYLPNMQRNGYSEFGQVHIAGAMFFDIDQVCEHTSDLPHMAPTAEAFTEYLSAKGINDSHQLVVYDGAGLFSAARVWWLFKCMGLDNVSVLDGGLAKWLAEGRNTEQGTIEPQACDTPQYTPRAIMRNVEQVLQATQSNAYEIIDARAPGRFLGLEP
;
A
#
# COMPACT_ATOMS: atom_id res chain seq x y z
N MET A 1 39.82 2.92 1.34
CA MET A 1 38.86 3.92 1.84
C MET A 1 37.56 3.64 1.09
N SER A 2 36.73 2.81 1.68
CA SER A 2 35.43 2.43 1.11
C SER A 2 34.39 3.46 1.58
N ASN A 3 33.90 4.26 0.63
CA ASN A 3 32.73 5.10 0.85
C ASN A 3 31.52 4.18 1.04
N SER A 4 31.07 4.04 2.24
CA SER A 4 29.73 3.55 2.51
C SER A 4 28.77 4.71 2.18
N GLU A 5 28.20 4.71 0.97
CA GLU A 5 27.03 5.52 0.69
C GLU A 5 25.89 5.01 1.58
N SER A 6 25.62 5.78 2.62
CA SER A 6 24.43 5.59 3.42
C SER A 6 23.23 5.87 2.50
N THR A 7 22.49 4.84 2.16
CA THR A 7 21.21 4.96 1.47
C THR A 7 20.31 5.82 2.36
N SER A 8 20.14 7.09 1.98
CA SER A 8 19.25 7.99 2.73
C SER A 8 17.83 7.46 2.56
N ILE A 9 17.26 6.95 3.66
CA ILE A 9 15.86 6.55 3.73
C ILE A 9 15.03 7.77 3.28
N ASN A 10 14.35 7.64 2.17
CA ASN A 10 13.47 8.68 1.66
C ASN A 10 12.33 8.88 2.68
N SER A 11 12.36 9.97 3.43
CA SER A 11 11.34 10.29 4.43
C SER A 11 10.02 10.79 3.82
N SER A 12 9.99 11.00 2.49
CA SER A 12 8.78 11.41 1.78
C SER A 12 7.81 10.23 1.66
N PRO A 13 6.51 10.44 1.91
CA PRO A 13 5.50 9.41 1.62
C PRO A 13 5.32 9.13 0.13
N LEU A 14 5.84 10.00 -0.76
CA LEU A 14 5.76 9.87 -2.21
C LEU A 14 7.15 9.72 -2.82
N VAL A 15 7.22 8.91 -3.88
CA VAL A 15 8.37 8.80 -4.79
C VAL A 15 7.93 9.10 -6.21
N SER A 16 8.80 9.72 -7.02
CA SER A 16 8.51 10.00 -8.42
C SER A 16 8.71 8.77 -9.30
N THR A 17 8.11 8.77 -10.48
CA THR A 17 8.32 7.75 -11.51
C THR A 17 9.78 7.70 -11.99
N GLU A 18 10.46 8.86 -12.05
CA GLU A 18 11.87 8.95 -12.39
C GLU A 18 12.76 8.30 -11.33
N TRP A 19 12.48 8.56 -10.06
CA TRP A 19 13.19 7.90 -8.96
C TRP A 19 13.00 6.38 -9.03
N LEU A 20 11.77 5.91 -9.19
CA LEU A 20 11.49 4.48 -9.26
C LEU A 20 12.20 3.81 -10.44
N ASP A 21 12.20 4.44 -11.61
CA ASP A 21 12.84 3.91 -12.82
C ASP A 21 14.36 3.69 -12.62
N THR A 22 15.03 4.59 -11.90
CA THR A 22 16.46 4.46 -11.59
C THR A 22 16.77 3.40 -10.53
N HIS A 23 15.78 3.03 -9.69
CA HIS A 23 15.94 2.06 -8.59
C HIS A 23 15.23 0.73 -8.85
N LEU A 24 14.62 0.54 -10.02
CA LEU A 24 13.76 -0.61 -10.32
C LEU A 24 14.48 -1.96 -10.19
N HIS A 25 15.81 -1.97 -10.36
CA HIS A 25 16.64 -3.16 -10.27
C HIS A 25 17.35 -3.32 -8.93
N ASP A 26 17.05 -2.49 -7.93
CA ASP A 26 17.65 -2.62 -6.61
C ASP A 26 17.12 -3.88 -5.91
N ALA A 27 18.01 -4.74 -5.46
CA ALA A 27 17.65 -6.02 -4.85
C ALA A 27 16.79 -5.88 -3.58
N HIS A 28 16.89 -4.72 -2.91
CA HIS A 28 16.11 -4.41 -1.71
C HIS A 28 14.81 -3.67 -1.99
N LEU A 29 14.55 -3.28 -3.25
CA LEU A 29 13.27 -2.68 -3.63
C LEU A 29 12.22 -3.77 -3.87
N LYS A 30 11.04 -3.59 -3.28
CA LYS A 30 9.84 -4.38 -3.60
C LYS A 30 8.75 -3.44 -4.08
N LEU A 31 8.21 -3.73 -5.24
CA LEU A 31 7.17 -2.95 -5.88
C LEU A 31 5.83 -3.67 -5.75
N ILE A 32 4.80 -2.95 -5.32
CA ILE A 32 3.50 -3.51 -4.95
C ILE A 32 2.41 -2.80 -5.75
N ASP A 33 1.70 -3.56 -6.57
CA ASP A 33 0.46 -3.11 -7.20
C ASP A 33 -0.70 -3.37 -6.24
N ALA A 34 -1.31 -2.33 -5.75
CA ALA A 34 -2.45 -2.35 -4.84
C ALA A 34 -3.75 -1.96 -5.54
N SER A 35 -3.86 -2.17 -6.85
CA SER A 35 -5.03 -1.79 -7.64
C SER A 35 -6.30 -2.45 -7.14
N TRP A 36 -7.24 -1.63 -6.72
CA TRP A 36 -8.58 -2.04 -6.32
C TRP A 36 -9.59 -1.02 -6.86
N TYR A 37 -10.76 -1.48 -7.24
CA TYR A 37 -11.78 -0.64 -7.88
C TYR A 37 -13.14 -0.84 -7.23
N LEU A 38 -13.94 0.21 -7.22
CA LEU A 38 -15.32 0.12 -6.76
C LEU A 38 -16.14 -0.83 -7.66
N PRO A 39 -17.07 -1.61 -7.08
CA PRO A 39 -17.85 -2.60 -7.85
C PRO A 39 -18.59 -2.02 -9.07
N ASN A 40 -19.03 -0.76 -9.00
CA ASN A 40 -19.71 -0.08 -10.11
C ASN A 40 -18.78 0.28 -11.29
N MET A 41 -17.46 0.22 -11.11
CA MET A 41 -16.48 0.47 -12.19
C MET A 41 -16.31 -0.73 -13.12
N GLN A 42 -16.79 -1.91 -12.75
CA GLN A 42 -16.66 -3.16 -13.52
C GLN A 42 -15.21 -3.47 -13.95
N ARG A 43 -14.26 -3.11 -13.11
CA ARG A 43 -12.83 -3.37 -13.28
C ARG A 43 -12.38 -4.42 -12.27
N ASN A 44 -11.31 -5.15 -12.60
CA ASN A 44 -10.70 -6.13 -11.71
C ASN A 44 -9.19 -5.92 -11.66
N GLY A 45 -8.67 -5.50 -10.49
CA GLY A 45 -7.26 -5.14 -10.33
C GLY A 45 -6.31 -6.30 -10.63
N TYR A 46 -6.62 -7.51 -10.18
CA TYR A 46 -5.78 -8.68 -10.46
C TYR A 46 -5.75 -9.05 -11.94
N SER A 47 -6.90 -8.98 -12.62
CA SER A 47 -6.96 -9.24 -14.07
C SER A 47 -6.18 -8.20 -14.87
N GLU A 48 -6.27 -6.93 -14.49
CA GLU A 48 -5.53 -5.85 -15.14
C GLU A 48 -4.02 -5.94 -14.85
N PHE A 49 -3.64 -6.30 -13.63
CA PHE A 49 -2.24 -6.60 -13.28
C PHE A 49 -1.66 -7.69 -14.18
N GLY A 50 -2.41 -8.78 -14.44
CA GLY A 50 -1.98 -9.82 -15.37
C GLY A 50 -1.79 -9.36 -16.82
N GLN A 51 -2.45 -8.25 -17.21
CA GLN A 51 -2.33 -7.69 -18.56
C GLN A 51 -1.19 -6.67 -18.67
N VAL A 52 -1.03 -5.83 -17.65
CA VAL A 52 0.03 -4.82 -17.60
C VAL A 52 0.30 -4.37 -16.17
N HIS A 53 1.56 -4.39 -15.77
CA HIS A 53 2.03 -3.85 -14.49
C HIS A 53 3.46 -3.30 -14.64
N ILE A 54 3.94 -2.53 -13.68
CA ILE A 54 5.32 -2.06 -13.65
C ILE A 54 6.25 -3.26 -13.44
N ALA A 55 7.32 -3.35 -14.23
CA ALA A 55 8.25 -4.48 -14.22
C ALA A 55 8.72 -4.84 -12.79
N GLY A 56 8.65 -6.13 -12.44
CA GLY A 56 9.02 -6.64 -11.12
C GLY A 56 8.00 -6.42 -10.00
N ALA A 57 6.82 -5.86 -10.28
CA ALA A 57 5.78 -5.67 -9.29
C ALA A 57 5.12 -6.98 -8.86
N MET A 58 4.64 -7.02 -7.63
CA MET A 58 3.75 -8.07 -7.12
C MET A 58 2.38 -7.48 -6.79
N PHE A 59 1.33 -8.29 -6.96
CA PHE A 59 -0.03 -7.87 -6.67
C PHE A 59 -0.37 -8.03 -5.18
N PHE A 60 -0.97 -6.98 -4.61
CA PHE A 60 -1.52 -6.98 -3.25
C PHE A 60 -3.05 -6.95 -3.33
N ASP A 61 -3.67 -8.06 -2.98
CA ASP A 61 -5.13 -8.17 -2.97
C ASP A 61 -5.69 -7.66 -1.64
N ILE A 62 -6.29 -6.47 -1.67
CA ILE A 62 -6.90 -5.83 -0.49
C ILE A 62 -8.07 -6.66 0.06
N ASP A 63 -8.79 -7.38 -0.80
CA ASP A 63 -9.94 -8.22 -0.40
C ASP A 63 -9.49 -9.50 0.28
N GLN A 64 -8.30 -10.01 -0.04
CA GLN A 64 -7.71 -11.18 0.61
C GLN A 64 -6.91 -10.81 1.86
N VAL A 65 -6.19 -9.68 1.83
CA VAL A 65 -5.36 -9.23 2.97
C VAL A 65 -6.19 -8.35 3.88
N CYS A 66 -7.23 -8.91 4.46
CA CYS A 66 -8.11 -8.25 5.40
C CYS A 66 -8.59 -9.22 6.49
N GLU A 67 -9.24 -8.69 7.53
CA GLU A 67 -9.90 -9.49 8.55
C GLU A 67 -11.23 -10.03 7.99
N HIS A 68 -11.43 -11.34 8.03
CA HIS A 68 -12.59 -12.02 7.43
C HIS A 68 -13.71 -12.36 8.45
N THR A 69 -13.49 -12.13 9.74
CA THR A 69 -14.51 -12.42 10.77
C THR A 69 -15.48 -11.26 10.98
N SER A 70 -15.20 -10.11 10.39
CA SER A 70 -16.06 -8.92 10.46
C SER A 70 -17.03 -8.88 9.28
N ASP A 71 -18.27 -8.42 9.54
CA ASP A 71 -19.27 -8.12 8.49
C ASP A 71 -18.91 -6.84 7.70
N LEU A 72 -17.91 -6.07 8.15
CA LEU A 72 -17.43 -4.88 7.46
C LEU A 72 -16.33 -5.24 6.45
N PRO A 73 -16.38 -4.68 5.23
CA PRO A 73 -15.37 -4.95 4.22
C PRO A 73 -14.01 -4.33 4.58
N HIS A 74 -12.94 -4.97 4.15
CA HIS A 74 -11.57 -4.43 4.18
C HIS A 74 -11.08 -4.02 5.58
N MET A 75 -11.53 -4.68 6.63
CA MET A 75 -10.96 -4.48 7.97
C MET A 75 -9.48 -4.87 7.96
N ALA A 76 -8.67 -4.17 8.76
CA ALA A 76 -7.24 -4.47 8.79
C ALA A 76 -7.00 -5.91 9.29
N PRO A 77 -6.08 -6.66 8.65
CA PRO A 77 -5.74 -8.01 9.08
C PRO A 77 -5.08 -7.99 10.47
N THR A 78 -5.04 -9.13 11.12
CA THR A 78 -4.21 -9.30 12.31
C THR A 78 -2.72 -9.21 11.95
N ALA A 79 -1.88 -8.90 12.94
CA ALA A 79 -0.43 -8.84 12.73
C ALA A 79 0.12 -10.19 12.25
N GLU A 80 -0.39 -11.29 12.78
CA GLU A 80 0.02 -12.65 12.43
C GLU A 80 -0.30 -12.95 10.95
N ALA A 81 -1.55 -12.73 10.53
CA ALA A 81 -1.99 -12.96 9.14
C ALA A 81 -1.20 -12.08 8.16
N PHE A 82 -0.92 -10.82 8.53
CA PHE A 82 -0.12 -9.93 7.72
C PHE A 82 1.33 -10.39 7.62
N THR A 83 1.92 -10.88 8.72
CA THR A 83 3.28 -11.44 8.74
C THR A 83 3.40 -12.65 7.82
N GLU A 84 2.45 -13.59 7.89
CA GLU A 84 2.42 -14.76 7.01
C GLU A 84 2.34 -14.35 5.55
N TYR A 85 1.48 -13.39 5.23
CA TYR A 85 1.36 -12.85 3.87
C TYR A 85 2.68 -12.25 3.38
N LEU A 86 3.32 -11.39 4.17
CA LEU A 86 4.60 -10.76 3.78
C LEU A 86 5.70 -11.79 3.56
N SER A 87 5.83 -12.76 4.47
CA SER A 87 6.81 -13.85 4.34
C SER A 87 6.59 -14.65 3.05
N ALA A 88 5.33 -15.01 2.75
CA ALA A 88 4.97 -15.72 1.52
C ALA A 88 5.27 -14.90 0.25
N LYS A 89 5.18 -13.57 0.34
CA LYS A 89 5.51 -12.63 -0.75
C LYS A 89 6.98 -12.24 -0.81
N GLY A 90 7.84 -12.81 0.04
CA GLY A 90 9.26 -12.49 0.05
C GLY A 90 9.57 -11.06 0.48
N ILE A 91 8.72 -10.49 1.36
CA ILE A 91 8.86 -9.15 1.91
C ILE A 91 9.29 -9.24 3.38
N ASN A 92 10.37 -8.57 3.74
CA ASN A 92 10.82 -8.41 5.12
C ASN A 92 11.15 -6.95 5.44
N ASP A 93 11.53 -6.68 6.66
CA ASP A 93 11.81 -5.34 7.20
C ASP A 93 13.05 -4.65 6.60
N SER A 94 13.91 -5.39 5.89
CA SER A 94 15.07 -4.82 5.19
C SER A 94 14.72 -4.20 3.83
N HIS A 95 13.53 -4.51 3.29
CA HIS A 95 13.13 -4.01 1.98
C HIS A 95 12.61 -2.57 2.03
N GLN A 96 12.90 -1.83 0.98
CA GLN A 96 12.20 -0.59 0.64
C GLN A 96 10.97 -0.94 -0.20
N LEU A 97 9.82 -0.44 0.20
CA LEU A 97 8.56 -0.74 -0.45
C LEU A 97 8.06 0.48 -1.23
N VAL A 98 7.61 0.26 -2.46
CA VAL A 98 6.87 1.26 -3.24
C VAL A 98 5.53 0.67 -3.62
N VAL A 99 4.46 1.35 -3.25
CA VAL A 99 3.08 0.95 -3.53
C VAL A 99 2.51 1.85 -4.61
N TYR A 100 1.81 1.29 -5.58
CA TYR A 100 1.09 2.05 -6.59
C TYR A 100 -0.28 1.43 -6.87
N ASP A 101 -1.13 2.13 -7.62
CA ASP A 101 -2.37 1.59 -8.16
C ASP A 101 -2.64 2.05 -9.60
N GLY A 102 -3.59 1.41 -10.24
CA GLY A 102 -4.00 1.70 -11.61
C GLY A 102 -4.96 2.90 -11.76
N ALA A 103 -5.39 3.51 -10.66
CA ALA A 103 -6.29 4.67 -10.66
C ALA A 103 -5.57 5.99 -10.31
N GLY A 104 -4.29 5.91 -9.90
CA GLY A 104 -3.47 7.07 -9.55
C GLY A 104 -3.80 7.66 -8.18
N LEU A 105 -3.37 6.99 -7.09
CA LEU A 105 -3.58 7.37 -5.69
C LEU A 105 -5.00 7.11 -5.15
N PHE A 106 -5.63 6.01 -5.53
CA PHE A 106 -6.91 5.61 -4.99
C PHE A 106 -6.76 4.58 -3.85
N SER A 107 -6.24 3.39 -4.16
CA SER A 107 -6.09 2.27 -3.21
C SER A 107 -4.67 2.14 -2.64
N ALA A 108 -3.67 2.65 -3.34
CA ALA A 108 -2.27 2.61 -2.92
C ALA A 108 -2.04 3.27 -1.55
N ALA A 109 -2.71 4.40 -1.28
CA ALA A 109 -2.59 5.11 0.00
C ALA A 109 -3.09 4.27 1.19
N ARG A 110 -4.14 3.44 0.99
CA ARG A 110 -4.62 2.52 2.02
C ARG A 110 -3.59 1.44 2.33
N VAL A 111 -2.99 0.84 1.31
CA VAL A 111 -1.98 -0.22 1.50
C VAL A 111 -0.71 0.36 2.13
N TRP A 112 -0.26 1.53 1.67
CA TRP A 112 0.82 2.27 2.34
C TRP A 112 0.54 2.48 3.83
N TRP A 113 -0.67 2.96 4.17
CA TRP A 113 -1.08 3.18 5.56
C TRP A 113 -1.12 1.86 6.36
N LEU A 114 -1.56 0.76 5.76
CA LEU A 114 -1.55 -0.56 6.40
C LEU A 114 -0.13 -0.99 6.78
N PHE A 115 0.85 -0.83 5.90
CA PHE A 115 2.26 -1.09 6.21
C PHE A 115 2.74 -0.22 7.39
N LYS A 116 2.38 1.07 7.41
CA LYS A 116 2.69 1.97 8.52
C LYS A 116 2.05 1.53 9.84
N CYS A 117 0.80 1.06 9.82
CA CYS A 117 0.11 0.51 10.99
C CYS A 117 0.85 -0.70 11.55
N MET A 118 1.38 -1.53 10.67
CA MET A 118 2.17 -2.70 11.06
C MET A 118 3.59 -2.37 11.50
N GLY A 119 4.01 -1.11 11.43
CA GLY A 119 5.32 -0.65 11.88
C GLY A 119 6.43 -0.73 10.83
N LEU A 120 6.07 -1.00 9.57
CA LEU A 120 7.00 -0.97 8.44
C LEU A 120 7.10 0.45 7.88
N ASP A 121 8.19 1.13 8.19
CA ASP A 121 8.36 2.56 7.86
C ASP A 121 8.91 2.83 6.47
N ASN A 122 9.63 1.87 5.93
CA ASN A 122 10.30 2.03 4.65
C ASN A 122 9.36 1.77 3.47
N VAL A 123 8.24 2.50 3.45
CA VAL A 123 7.20 2.39 2.43
C VAL A 123 6.81 3.77 1.90
N SER A 124 6.74 3.89 0.57
CA SER A 124 6.31 5.10 -0.15
C SER A 124 5.24 4.75 -1.18
N VAL A 125 4.53 5.75 -1.66
CA VAL A 125 3.55 5.63 -2.75
C VAL A 125 4.13 6.25 -4.01
N LEU A 126 3.92 5.60 -5.16
CA LEU A 126 4.35 6.12 -6.47
C LEU A 126 3.42 7.26 -6.90
N ASP A 127 3.98 8.46 -7.05
CA ASP A 127 3.23 9.62 -7.52
C ASP A 127 2.73 9.43 -8.96
N GLY A 128 1.40 9.49 -9.12
CA GLY A 128 0.71 9.27 -10.39
C GLY A 128 0.44 7.81 -10.75
N GLY A 129 0.95 6.85 -9.97
CA GLY A 129 0.69 5.41 -10.12
C GLY A 129 1.00 4.85 -11.50
N LEU A 130 0.32 3.75 -11.87
CA LEU A 130 0.51 3.08 -13.16
C LEU A 130 0.16 3.99 -14.34
N ALA A 131 -0.84 4.85 -14.21
CA ALA A 131 -1.28 5.72 -15.30
C ALA A 131 -0.16 6.67 -15.77
N LYS A 132 0.53 7.32 -14.82
CA LYS A 132 1.67 8.19 -15.12
C LYS A 132 2.85 7.39 -15.67
N TRP A 133 3.14 6.23 -15.11
CA TRP A 133 4.20 5.34 -15.58
C TRP A 133 4.04 4.96 -17.06
N LEU A 134 2.82 4.59 -17.45
CA LEU A 134 2.47 4.26 -18.84
C LEU A 134 2.55 5.49 -19.76
N ALA A 135 2.05 6.64 -19.30
CA ALA A 135 2.10 7.88 -20.09
C ALA A 135 3.53 8.35 -20.39
N GLU A 136 4.48 8.00 -19.51
CA GLU A 136 5.92 8.27 -19.70
C GLU A 136 6.63 7.19 -20.54
N GLY A 137 5.93 6.15 -21.01
CA GLY A 137 6.47 5.08 -21.84
C GLY A 137 7.49 4.19 -21.14
N ARG A 138 7.41 4.04 -19.82
CA ARG A 138 8.34 3.26 -19.02
C ARG A 138 8.03 1.76 -19.07
N ASN A 139 9.02 0.94 -18.66
CA ASN A 139 8.97 -0.52 -18.76
C ASN A 139 7.84 -1.17 -17.97
N THR A 140 7.13 -2.08 -18.62
CA THR A 140 6.06 -2.87 -18.04
C THR A 140 6.24 -4.36 -18.33
N GLU A 141 5.57 -5.18 -17.55
CA GLU A 141 5.51 -6.64 -17.71
C GLU A 141 4.05 -7.11 -17.76
N GLN A 142 3.88 -8.38 -18.13
CA GLN A 142 2.60 -9.11 -18.17
C GLN A 142 2.74 -10.42 -17.42
N GLY A 143 1.61 -10.98 -17.01
CA GLY A 143 1.57 -12.24 -16.26
C GLY A 143 1.72 -12.04 -14.77
N THR A 144 2.04 -13.11 -14.06
CA THR A 144 2.25 -13.09 -12.61
C THR A 144 3.54 -13.83 -12.29
N ILE A 145 4.34 -13.28 -11.40
CA ILE A 145 5.53 -13.94 -10.87
C ILE A 145 5.18 -14.45 -9.48
N GLU A 146 5.40 -15.73 -9.23
CA GLU A 146 5.31 -16.28 -7.88
C GLU A 146 6.57 -15.86 -7.09
N PRO A 147 6.42 -15.04 -6.07
CA PRO A 147 7.56 -14.60 -5.27
C PRO A 147 8.12 -15.76 -4.45
N GLN A 148 9.42 -15.76 -4.22
CA GLN A 148 10.03 -16.68 -3.27
C GLN A 148 9.80 -16.20 -1.84
N ALA A 149 9.29 -17.08 -0.98
CA ALA A 149 9.14 -16.79 0.43
C ALA A 149 10.49 -16.43 1.08
N CYS A 150 10.45 -15.56 2.06
CA CYS A 150 11.62 -15.16 2.84
C CYS A 150 11.40 -15.42 4.34
N ASP A 151 12.44 -15.12 5.12
CA ASP A 151 12.34 -15.16 6.58
C ASP A 151 11.24 -14.22 7.08
N THR A 152 10.63 -14.60 8.20
CA THR A 152 9.56 -13.84 8.84
C THR A 152 10.02 -12.41 9.14
N PRO A 153 9.32 -11.38 8.64
CA PRO A 153 9.67 -10.00 8.89
C PRO A 153 9.54 -9.65 10.38
N GLN A 154 10.45 -8.81 10.85
CA GLN A 154 10.45 -8.32 12.22
C GLN A 154 9.92 -6.90 12.26
N TYR A 155 8.76 -6.70 12.87
CA TYR A 155 8.16 -5.39 13.03
C TYR A 155 7.27 -5.35 14.29
N THR A 156 6.95 -4.14 14.73
CA THR A 156 6.05 -3.94 15.88
C THR A 156 4.84 -3.15 15.42
N PRO A 157 3.63 -3.75 15.44
CA PRO A 157 2.41 -3.04 15.10
C PRO A 157 2.19 -1.81 15.96
N ARG A 158 1.68 -0.74 15.35
CA ARG A 158 1.41 0.53 16.00
C ARG A 158 -0.07 0.66 16.33
N ALA A 159 -0.37 1.17 17.52
CA ALA A 159 -1.73 1.47 17.93
C ALA A 159 -2.23 2.81 17.32
N ILE A 160 -2.19 2.93 15.97
CA ILE A 160 -2.68 4.13 15.27
C ILE A 160 -4.09 3.97 14.71
N MET A 161 -4.58 2.74 14.57
CA MET A 161 -5.99 2.49 14.28
C MET A 161 -6.86 2.83 15.49
N ARG A 162 -8.05 3.34 15.23
CA ARG A 162 -9.03 3.66 16.26
C ARG A 162 -10.34 2.96 15.96
N ASN A 163 -10.93 2.34 16.98
CA ASN A 163 -12.26 1.77 16.90
C ASN A 163 -13.33 2.86 17.15
N VAL A 164 -14.60 2.49 17.00
CA VAL A 164 -15.72 3.42 17.14
C VAL A 164 -15.81 4.02 18.53
N GLU A 165 -15.54 3.24 19.58
CA GLU A 165 -15.56 3.71 20.98
C GLU A 165 -14.47 4.74 21.24
N GLN A 166 -13.25 4.53 20.70
CA GLN A 166 -12.14 5.47 20.80
C GLN A 166 -12.41 6.77 20.04
N VAL A 167 -13.05 6.68 18.86
CA VAL A 167 -13.47 7.87 18.11
C VAL A 167 -14.54 8.64 18.87
N LEU A 168 -15.53 7.95 19.44
CA LEU A 168 -16.57 8.57 20.27
C LEU A 168 -15.97 9.29 21.50
N GLN A 169 -15.01 8.68 22.18
CA GLN A 169 -14.29 9.33 23.28
C GLN A 169 -13.52 10.55 22.81
N ALA A 170 -12.89 10.47 21.63
CA ALA A 170 -12.14 11.59 21.04
C ALA A 170 -13.07 12.80 20.77
N THR A 171 -14.31 12.58 20.29
CA THR A 171 -15.28 13.68 20.06
C THR A 171 -15.67 14.40 21.35
N GLN A 172 -15.55 13.75 22.50
CA GLN A 172 -15.95 14.30 23.80
C GLN A 172 -14.79 14.98 24.55
N SER A 173 -13.55 14.63 24.19
CA SER A 173 -12.36 15.01 25.00
C SER A 173 -11.68 16.30 24.57
N ASN A 174 -11.98 16.84 23.39
CA ASN A 174 -11.25 17.94 22.74
C ASN A 174 -9.72 17.72 22.64
N ALA A 175 -9.25 16.49 22.82
CA ALA A 175 -7.82 16.14 22.78
C ALA A 175 -7.32 15.87 21.35
N TYR A 176 -8.25 15.72 20.42
CA TYR A 176 -7.95 15.41 19.00
C TYR A 176 -8.84 16.24 18.09
N GLU A 177 -8.28 16.61 16.94
CA GLU A 177 -9.07 17.08 15.81
C GLU A 177 -9.49 15.88 14.96
N ILE A 178 -10.79 15.79 14.64
CA ILE A 178 -11.34 14.73 13.82
C ILE A 178 -11.65 15.30 12.44
N ILE A 179 -10.97 14.78 11.43
CA ILE A 179 -11.10 15.21 10.05
C ILE A 179 -11.87 14.13 9.27
N ASP A 180 -12.99 14.52 8.66
CA ASP A 180 -13.70 13.67 7.72
C ASP A 180 -13.15 13.90 6.30
N ALA A 181 -12.54 12.90 5.72
CA ALA A 181 -11.94 12.95 4.39
C ALA A 181 -12.93 12.63 3.24
N ARG A 182 -14.21 12.47 3.54
CA ARG A 182 -15.24 12.23 2.52
C ARG A 182 -15.54 13.49 1.70
N ALA A 183 -16.13 13.30 0.52
CA ALA A 183 -16.66 14.44 -0.27
C ALA A 183 -17.72 15.23 0.53
N PRO A 184 -17.85 16.56 0.30
CA PRO A 184 -18.79 17.39 1.05
C PRO A 184 -20.24 16.87 1.04
N GLY A 185 -20.72 16.32 -0.07
CA GLY A 185 -22.08 15.77 -0.18
C GLY A 185 -22.29 14.59 0.79
N ARG A 186 -21.31 13.71 0.91
CA ARG A 186 -21.35 12.58 1.86
C ARG A 186 -21.21 13.05 3.31
N PHE A 187 -20.35 14.02 3.58
CA PHE A 187 -20.22 14.61 4.91
C PHE A 187 -21.53 15.26 5.38
N LEU A 188 -22.24 15.95 4.49
CA LEU A 188 -23.51 16.61 4.78
C LEU A 188 -24.71 15.64 4.78
N GLY A 189 -24.52 14.36 4.45
CA GLY A 189 -25.59 13.38 4.35
C GLY A 189 -26.54 13.60 3.16
N LEU A 190 -26.08 14.30 2.12
CA LEU A 190 -26.81 14.55 0.88
C LEU A 190 -26.60 13.44 -0.16
N GLU A 191 -25.58 12.62 0.03
CA GLU A 191 -25.19 11.49 -0.82
C GLU A 191 -24.88 10.28 0.05
N PRO A 192 -25.10 9.04 -0.43
CA PRO A 192 -24.80 7.82 0.28
C PRO A 192 -23.30 7.58 0.49
#